data_72f0c0746443c89787915b64ca8b8bbb
#
_entry.id   72f0c0746443c89787915b64ca8b8bbb
#
_cell.length_a   1.000
_cell.length_b   1.000
_cell.length_c   1.000
_cell.angle_alpha   90.00
_cell.angle_beta   90.00
_cell.angle_gamma   90.00
#
_symmetry.space_group_name_H-M   'P 1'
#
loop_
_entity.id
_entity.type
_entity.pdbx_description
1 polymer ?
#
loop_
_entity_poly.entity_id
_entity_poly.type
_entity_poly.pdbx_seq_one_letter_code
_entity_poly.pdbx_strand_id
1 'polypeptide(L)'
;MAPPRSATDTKILPIVVGLAFAFTITVVDPLVLNLNLPQVSRALHVPPHLIGLLGGTATLVMAAAVLAAGNLGDAFGLERLLTLGLIVVTVADLLSFFSPGFGFLLAMRALAGLGMAALLGGPLALLKTSVPESKRAAAIGMLMGVEMVLCGVTPALTGWVVTTAGWRFLFLLTPLLAAVSLVLTVRYVPEAARTERRRLDVGGISLFGMTLTTLVIGLAAAQNGITRPQTWLTLAISATAALLFVRHERRAPEPALDLALFRSSGFCLALTAALTLNLLAAGLGFVLGQFGSTVLALSPEAIGLLYLPGTLLIAGAVVFAGRVVGKTTPWPVMVAGLLLLAASGFVLAATASPTMALWLLVAVVWLGNLGSLVTSVSVSEAVLAEAPPGHSGTVASTQLAFGMIGCAFGPTVYLLLFQFFFRQAWSADAEARGMAVTRAEQAVDAVRSGMALSPGTTYDPNLLRQTSGLELGLDVAGGLRLTMSTVSVLPLVVAMVTCLLPLRRSRRDRRPSPPRV
;
A
#
# COMPACT_ATOMS: atom_id res chain seq x y z
N MET A 1 27.07 -24.47 -22.28
CA MET A 1 26.03 -24.29 -21.28
C MET A 1 26.68 -24.56 -19.94
N ALA A 2 26.91 -23.50 -19.11
CA ALA A 2 27.47 -23.68 -17.77
C ALA A 2 26.41 -24.35 -16.88
N PRO A 3 26.80 -25.31 -16.00
CA PRO A 3 25.85 -25.94 -15.09
C PRO A 3 25.22 -24.90 -14.15
N PRO A 4 23.95 -25.05 -13.76
CA PRO A 4 23.31 -24.16 -12.81
C PRO A 4 24.11 -24.17 -11.49
N ARG A 5 24.44 -22.97 -10.99
CA ARG A 5 25.14 -22.81 -9.71
C ARG A 5 24.29 -23.44 -8.61
N SER A 6 24.87 -24.38 -7.87
CA SER A 6 24.17 -25.04 -6.76
C SER A 6 23.83 -24.02 -5.66
N ALA A 7 22.61 -24.08 -5.15
CA ALA A 7 22.06 -23.15 -4.15
C ALA A 7 22.83 -23.11 -2.79
N THR A 8 23.82 -23.96 -2.61
CA THR A 8 24.59 -24.13 -1.36
C THR A 8 25.67 -23.07 -1.14
N ASP A 9 26.12 -22.37 -2.20
CA ASP A 9 27.19 -21.34 -2.09
C ASP A 9 26.67 -19.90 -2.18
N THR A 10 25.36 -19.67 -2.33
CA THR A 10 24.81 -18.35 -2.53
C THR A 10 24.61 -17.65 -1.18
N LYS A 11 25.28 -16.52 -0.98
CA LYS A 11 25.12 -15.69 0.23
C LYS A 11 23.72 -15.09 0.23
N ILE A 12 22.85 -15.56 1.12
CA ILE A 12 21.41 -15.13 1.22
C ILE A 12 21.28 -13.62 1.41
N LEU A 13 22.16 -13.01 2.22
CA LEU A 13 22.10 -11.58 2.53
C LEU A 13 22.13 -10.67 1.29
N PRO A 14 23.10 -10.79 0.34
CA PRO A 14 23.08 -9.91 -0.84
C PRO A 14 21.87 -10.14 -1.76
N ILE A 15 21.32 -11.36 -1.82
CA ILE A 15 20.06 -11.62 -2.53
C ILE A 15 18.93 -10.82 -1.91
N VAL A 16 18.75 -10.95 -0.59
CA VAL A 16 17.65 -10.29 0.13
C VAL A 16 17.78 -8.77 0.03
N VAL A 17 18.99 -8.22 0.19
CA VAL A 17 19.24 -6.79 0.08
C VAL A 17 18.96 -6.29 -1.34
N GLY A 18 19.42 -6.99 -2.38
CA GLY A 18 19.15 -6.62 -3.77
C GLY A 18 17.63 -6.59 -4.08
N LEU A 19 16.91 -7.62 -3.64
CA LEU A 19 15.46 -7.71 -3.82
C LEU A 19 14.71 -6.68 -2.96
N ALA A 20 15.21 -6.36 -1.75
CA ALA A 20 14.66 -5.33 -0.90
C ALA A 20 14.76 -3.94 -1.54
N PHE A 21 15.91 -3.60 -2.12
CA PHE A 21 16.06 -2.33 -2.85
C PHE A 21 15.11 -2.25 -4.04
N ALA A 22 14.94 -3.33 -4.81
CA ALA A 22 13.97 -3.37 -5.90
C ALA A 22 12.55 -3.14 -5.41
N PHE A 23 12.14 -3.83 -4.35
CA PHE A 23 10.81 -3.70 -3.77
C PHE A 23 10.57 -2.29 -3.21
N THR A 24 11.54 -1.74 -2.50
CA THR A 24 11.47 -0.40 -1.89
C THR A 24 11.24 0.71 -2.93
N ILE A 25 11.75 0.58 -4.15
CA ILE A 25 11.50 1.54 -5.23
C ILE A 25 10.00 1.74 -5.46
N THR A 26 9.18 0.69 -5.37
CA THR A 26 7.73 0.76 -5.60
C THR A 26 6.99 1.64 -4.59
N VAL A 27 7.59 1.89 -3.44
CA VAL A 27 7.05 2.74 -2.36
C VAL A 27 7.75 4.10 -2.34
N VAL A 28 9.08 4.11 -2.42
CA VAL A 28 9.89 5.34 -2.33
C VAL A 28 9.64 6.27 -3.52
N ASP A 29 9.56 5.77 -4.74
CA ASP A 29 9.36 6.61 -5.92
C ASP A 29 8.06 7.44 -5.86
N PRO A 30 6.87 6.83 -5.63
CA PRO A 30 5.65 7.61 -5.44
C PRO A 30 5.68 8.53 -4.21
N LEU A 31 6.33 8.09 -3.13
CA LEU A 31 6.45 8.87 -1.89
C LEU A 31 7.26 10.15 -2.13
N VAL A 32 8.39 10.04 -2.80
CA VAL A 32 9.28 11.17 -3.16
C VAL A 32 8.52 12.23 -3.94
N LEU A 33 7.78 11.84 -4.97
CA LEU A 33 7.00 12.78 -5.76
C LEU A 33 5.87 13.40 -4.94
N ASN A 34 5.10 12.60 -4.21
CA ASN A 34 3.93 13.06 -3.46
C ASN A 34 4.28 14.06 -2.35
N LEU A 35 5.38 13.83 -1.64
CA LEU A 35 5.87 14.75 -0.61
C LEU A 35 6.28 16.12 -1.19
N ASN A 36 6.78 16.14 -2.43
CA ASN A 36 7.31 17.34 -3.09
C ASN A 36 6.41 17.83 -4.23
N LEU A 37 5.19 17.29 -4.33
CA LEU A 37 4.24 17.61 -5.39
C LEU A 37 3.93 19.11 -5.53
N PRO A 38 3.81 19.90 -4.44
CA PRO A 38 3.60 21.35 -4.55
C PRO A 38 4.75 22.09 -5.23
N GLN A 39 6.01 21.70 -4.97
CA GLN A 39 7.18 22.32 -5.61
C GLN A 39 7.25 21.97 -7.09
N VAL A 40 7.06 20.69 -7.42
CA VAL A 40 7.04 20.20 -8.81
C VAL A 40 5.90 20.84 -9.61
N SER A 41 4.69 20.91 -9.02
CA SER A 41 3.51 21.48 -9.67
C SER A 41 3.68 22.98 -9.95
N ARG A 42 4.25 23.74 -9.03
CA ARG A 42 4.56 25.15 -9.22
C ARG A 42 5.60 25.35 -10.32
N ALA A 43 6.67 24.56 -10.31
CA ALA A 43 7.76 24.66 -11.28
C ALA A 43 7.35 24.33 -12.73
N LEU A 44 6.40 23.40 -12.88
CA LEU A 44 5.88 22.97 -14.18
C LEU A 44 4.53 23.62 -14.56
N HIS A 45 4.03 24.58 -13.76
CA HIS A 45 2.75 25.27 -13.96
C HIS A 45 1.58 24.28 -14.16
N VAL A 46 1.55 23.22 -13.32
CA VAL A 46 0.53 22.17 -13.43
C VAL A 46 -0.84 22.73 -13.02
N PRO A 47 -1.89 22.58 -13.86
CA PRO A 47 -3.24 22.99 -13.49
C PRO A 47 -3.72 22.29 -12.19
N PRO A 48 -4.38 23.00 -11.25
CA PRO A 48 -4.76 22.46 -9.94
C PRO A 48 -5.53 21.12 -10.01
N HIS A 49 -6.43 20.98 -10.98
CA HIS A 49 -7.24 19.78 -11.18
C HIS A 49 -6.43 18.56 -11.71
N LEU A 50 -5.20 18.74 -12.18
CA LEU A 50 -4.29 17.70 -12.69
C LEU A 50 -3.17 17.32 -11.68
N ILE A 51 -3.05 18.03 -10.57
CA ILE A 51 -2.00 17.76 -9.57
C ILE A 51 -2.14 16.34 -9.01
N GLY A 52 -3.36 15.93 -8.66
CA GLY A 52 -3.62 14.58 -8.17
C GLY A 52 -3.33 13.49 -9.22
N LEU A 53 -3.59 13.80 -10.50
CA LEU A 53 -3.24 12.90 -11.60
C LEU A 53 -1.73 12.69 -11.67
N LEU A 54 -0.94 13.76 -11.57
CA LEU A 54 0.52 13.67 -11.60
C LEU A 54 1.06 12.81 -10.45
N GLY A 55 0.56 13.02 -9.22
CA GLY A 55 0.97 12.25 -8.05
C GLY A 55 0.57 10.77 -8.11
N GLY A 56 -0.59 10.47 -8.71
CA GLY A 56 -1.16 9.12 -8.73
C GLY A 56 -0.81 8.27 -9.95
N THR A 57 -0.35 8.87 -11.06
CA THR A 57 -0.21 8.15 -12.35
C THR A 57 0.69 6.92 -12.26
N ALA A 58 1.86 7.03 -11.64
CA ALA A 58 2.78 5.89 -11.53
C ALA A 58 2.15 4.73 -10.74
N THR A 59 1.51 5.02 -9.63
CA THR A 59 0.83 4.03 -8.78
C THR A 59 -0.37 3.40 -9.50
N LEU A 60 -1.15 4.19 -10.25
CA LEU A 60 -2.27 3.69 -11.04
C LEU A 60 -1.82 2.72 -12.13
N VAL A 61 -0.78 3.09 -12.89
CA VAL A 61 -0.24 2.24 -13.95
C VAL A 61 0.40 0.98 -13.35
N MET A 62 1.12 1.11 -12.24
CA MET A 62 1.67 -0.02 -11.51
C MET A 62 0.56 -1.00 -11.07
N ALA A 63 -0.54 -0.50 -10.51
CA ALA A 63 -1.68 -1.31 -10.10
C ALA A 63 -2.31 -2.07 -11.28
N ALA A 64 -2.52 -1.36 -12.40
CA ALA A 64 -3.10 -1.94 -13.61
C ALA A 64 -2.22 -3.04 -14.21
N ALA A 65 -0.89 -2.87 -14.14
CA ALA A 65 0.07 -3.77 -14.78
C ALA A 65 0.59 -4.90 -13.86
N VAL A 66 0.27 -4.89 -12.54
CA VAL A 66 0.88 -5.83 -11.57
C VAL A 66 0.60 -7.30 -11.89
N LEU A 67 -0.61 -7.63 -12.31
CA LEU A 67 -0.97 -9.01 -12.67
C LEU A 67 -0.29 -9.43 -13.98
N ALA A 68 -0.20 -8.50 -14.94
CA ALA A 68 0.57 -8.71 -16.17
C ALA A 68 2.03 -9.02 -15.87
N ALA A 69 2.64 -8.23 -14.99
CA ALA A 69 4.02 -8.43 -14.58
C ALA A 69 4.23 -9.80 -13.90
N GLY A 70 3.29 -10.25 -13.04
CA GLY A 70 3.36 -11.58 -12.45
C GLY A 70 3.34 -12.70 -13.48
N ASN A 71 2.41 -12.65 -14.42
CA ASN A 71 2.30 -13.64 -15.49
C ASN A 71 3.51 -13.61 -16.46
N LEU A 72 4.00 -12.41 -16.80
CA LEU A 72 5.21 -12.23 -17.60
C LEU A 72 6.44 -12.81 -16.88
N GLY A 73 6.53 -12.61 -15.56
CA GLY A 73 7.61 -13.16 -14.74
C GLY A 73 7.63 -14.69 -14.74
N ASP A 74 6.46 -15.30 -14.60
CA ASP A 74 6.33 -16.75 -14.64
C ASP A 74 6.63 -17.32 -16.05
N ALA A 75 6.29 -16.61 -17.13
CA ALA A 75 6.50 -17.02 -18.51
C ALA A 75 7.95 -16.80 -19.02
N PHE A 76 8.53 -15.62 -18.73
CA PHE A 76 9.82 -15.21 -19.27
C PHE A 76 10.99 -15.31 -18.30
N GLY A 77 10.70 -15.52 -17.02
CA GLY A 77 11.64 -15.59 -15.90
C GLY A 77 11.58 -14.32 -15.03
N LEU A 78 11.37 -14.55 -13.75
CA LEU A 78 11.21 -13.48 -12.75
C LEU A 78 12.43 -12.56 -12.66
N GLU A 79 13.64 -13.11 -12.76
CA GLU A 79 14.90 -12.34 -12.71
C GLU A 79 15.03 -11.38 -13.90
N ARG A 80 14.69 -11.87 -15.10
CA ARG A 80 14.76 -11.05 -16.33
C ARG A 80 13.73 -9.94 -16.28
N LEU A 81 12.52 -10.24 -15.83
CA LEU A 81 11.48 -9.25 -15.69
C LEU A 81 11.85 -8.20 -14.64
N LEU A 82 12.41 -8.62 -13.49
CA LEU A 82 12.91 -7.71 -12.47
C LEU A 82 14.00 -6.78 -13.03
N THR A 83 14.97 -7.35 -13.74
CA THR A 83 16.05 -6.59 -14.39
C THR A 83 15.49 -5.58 -15.40
N LEU A 84 14.55 -5.99 -16.24
CA LEU A 84 13.87 -5.10 -17.17
C LEU A 84 13.11 -3.99 -16.45
N GLY A 85 12.38 -4.33 -15.38
CA GLY A 85 11.69 -3.36 -14.54
C GLY A 85 12.62 -2.31 -13.95
N LEU A 86 13.76 -2.73 -13.40
CA LEU A 86 14.81 -1.82 -12.89
C LEU A 86 15.33 -0.88 -13.97
N ILE A 87 15.59 -1.38 -15.18
CA ILE A 87 16.05 -0.56 -16.31
C ILE A 87 14.96 0.44 -16.72
N VAL A 88 13.70 0.00 -16.85
CA VAL A 88 12.59 0.85 -17.27
C VAL A 88 12.35 1.99 -16.27
N VAL A 89 12.32 1.68 -14.97
CA VAL A 89 12.18 2.71 -13.91
C VAL A 89 13.35 3.68 -13.95
N THR A 90 14.58 3.19 -14.05
CA THR A 90 15.78 4.02 -14.11
C THR A 90 15.73 4.99 -15.29
N VAL A 91 15.38 4.50 -16.49
CA VAL A 91 15.27 5.33 -17.69
C VAL A 91 14.15 6.36 -17.55
N ALA A 92 12.99 5.95 -17.03
CA ALA A 92 11.86 6.85 -16.82
C ALA A 92 12.20 7.98 -15.85
N ASP A 93 12.91 7.69 -14.76
CA ASP A 93 13.30 8.70 -13.78
C ASP A 93 14.43 9.59 -14.26
N LEU A 94 15.44 9.04 -14.95
CA LEU A 94 16.47 9.87 -15.60
C LEU A 94 15.86 10.83 -16.63
N LEU A 95 14.87 10.37 -17.40
CA LEU A 95 14.15 11.24 -18.33
C LEU A 95 13.26 12.26 -17.59
N SER A 96 12.69 11.90 -16.44
CA SER A 96 11.93 12.82 -15.58
C SER A 96 12.79 13.95 -15.04
N PHE A 97 14.07 13.69 -14.73
CA PHE A 97 15.04 14.73 -14.35
C PHE A 97 15.15 15.83 -15.42
N PHE A 98 15.14 15.44 -16.69
CA PHE A 98 15.23 16.38 -17.82
C PHE A 98 13.86 16.90 -18.30
N SER A 99 12.79 16.66 -17.55
CA SER A 99 11.43 16.99 -17.98
C SER A 99 11.28 18.46 -18.37
N PRO A 100 10.86 18.75 -19.62
CA PRO A 100 10.61 20.11 -20.09
C PRO A 100 9.25 20.66 -19.68
N GLY A 101 8.30 19.79 -19.27
CA GLY A 101 6.94 20.20 -18.94
C GLY A 101 6.09 19.06 -18.38
N PHE A 102 4.88 19.42 -17.94
CA PHE A 102 3.93 18.53 -17.28
C PHE A 102 3.61 17.25 -18.08
N GLY A 103 3.24 17.38 -19.37
CA GLY A 103 2.83 16.23 -20.19
C GLY A 103 3.95 15.20 -20.37
N PHE A 104 5.20 15.66 -20.51
CA PHE A 104 6.36 14.78 -20.59
C PHE A 104 6.59 14.06 -19.24
N LEU A 105 6.55 14.80 -18.14
CA LEU A 105 6.69 14.20 -16.80
C LEU A 105 5.59 13.15 -16.57
N LEU A 106 4.35 13.44 -16.91
CA LEU A 106 3.22 12.52 -16.78
C LEU A 106 3.45 11.21 -17.55
N ALA A 107 3.96 11.31 -18.80
CA ALA A 107 4.29 10.14 -19.61
C ALA A 107 5.42 9.31 -18.96
N MET A 108 6.45 9.97 -18.42
CA MET A 108 7.54 9.28 -17.71
C MET A 108 7.04 8.64 -16.40
N ARG A 109 6.09 9.25 -15.68
CA ARG A 109 5.44 8.63 -14.51
C ARG A 109 4.66 7.36 -14.89
N ALA A 110 3.97 7.38 -16.02
CA ALA A 110 3.31 6.17 -16.52
C ALA A 110 4.33 5.07 -16.87
N LEU A 111 5.43 5.43 -17.53
CA LEU A 111 6.50 4.48 -17.85
C LEU A 111 7.17 3.92 -16.58
N ALA A 112 7.43 4.77 -15.57
CA ALA A 112 7.94 4.34 -14.27
C ALA A 112 6.97 3.33 -13.61
N GLY A 113 5.66 3.59 -13.67
CA GLY A 113 4.61 2.69 -13.17
C GLY A 113 4.65 1.31 -13.79
N LEU A 114 4.88 1.21 -15.12
CA LEU A 114 5.07 -0.07 -15.81
C LEU A 114 6.31 -0.83 -15.29
N GLY A 115 7.42 -0.13 -15.13
CA GLY A 115 8.63 -0.73 -14.54
C GLY A 115 8.42 -1.19 -13.11
N MET A 116 7.79 -0.37 -12.27
CA MET A 116 7.49 -0.70 -10.87
C MET A 116 6.56 -1.90 -10.73
N ALA A 117 5.66 -2.16 -11.67
CA ALA A 117 4.80 -3.35 -11.64
C ALA A 117 5.63 -4.65 -11.60
N ALA A 118 6.75 -4.71 -12.31
CA ALA A 118 7.67 -5.84 -12.26
C ALA A 118 8.44 -5.92 -10.93
N LEU A 119 8.72 -4.77 -10.30
CA LEU A 119 9.42 -4.69 -9.02
C LEU A 119 8.51 -4.97 -7.82
N LEU A 120 7.21 -4.93 -7.98
CA LEU A 120 6.26 -5.13 -6.89
C LEU A 120 6.13 -6.61 -6.50
N GLY A 121 5.82 -7.50 -7.46
CA GLY A 121 5.63 -8.93 -7.23
C GLY A 121 6.91 -9.77 -7.37
N GLY A 122 7.81 -9.36 -8.25
CA GLY A 122 9.03 -10.08 -8.60
C GLY A 122 9.94 -10.43 -7.41
N PRO A 123 10.28 -9.48 -6.53
CA PRO A 123 11.15 -9.74 -5.38
C PRO A 123 10.62 -10.81 -4.42
N LEU A 124 9.33 -10.79 -4.09
CA LEU A 124 8.72 -11.79 -3.20
C LEU A 124 8.71 -13.18 -3.86
N ALA A 125 8.40 -13.24 -5.15
CA ALA A 125 8.42 -14.50 -5.90
C ALA A 125 9.84 -15.06 -6.03
N LEU A 126 10.85 -14.22 -6.28
CA LEU A 126 12.26 -14.62 -6.32
C LEU A 126 12.77 -15.10 -4.96
N LEU A 127 12.32 -14.51 -3.85
CA LEU A 127 12.63 -15.03 -2.52
C LEU A 127 12.17 -16.47 -2.33
N LYS A 128 10.96 -16.81 -2.82
CA LYS A 128 10.46 -18.20 -2.74
C LYS A 128 11.38 -19.19 -3.44
N THR A 129 11.94 -18.83 -4.60
CA THR A 129 12.77 -19.72 -5.42
C THR A 129 14.25 -19.69 -5.04
N SER A 130 14.74 -18.58 -4.47
CA SER A 130 16.17 -18.36 -4.18
C SER A 130 16.57 -18.65 -2.73
N VAL A 131 15.59 -18.69 -1.81
CA VAL A 131 15.85 -18.86 -0.37
C VAL A 131 15.20 -20.14 0.14
N PRO A 132 15.94 -20.99 0.91
CA PRO A 132 15.37 -22.19 1.53
C PRO A 132 14.12 -21.88 2.36
N GLU A 133 13.16 -22.79 2.38
CA GLU A 133 11.87 -22.61 3.05
C GLU A 133 12.02 -22.22 4.53
N SER A 134 12.95 -22.86 5.24
CA SER A 134 13.23 -22.59 6.66
C SER A 134 13.74 -21.16 6.94
N LYS A 135 14.25 -20.44 5.92
CA LYS A 135 14.78 -19.07 6.04
C LYS A 135 13.93 -18.03 5.32
N ARG A 136 12.88 -18.45 4.57
CA ARG A 136 12.07 -17.58 3.71
C ARG A 136 11.36 -16.48 4.51
N ALA A 137 10.66 -16.82 5.58
CA ALA A 137 9.95 -15.84 6.39
C ALA A 137 10.90 -14.81 7.03
N ALA A 138 12.10 -15.24 7.47
CA ALA A 138 13.13 -14.33 7.96
C ALA A 138 13.67 -13.41 6.86
N ALA A 139 13.80 -13.92 5.62
CA ALA A 139 14.23 -13.13 4.46
C ALA A 139 13.16 -12.09 4.06
N ILE A 140 11.87 -12.45 4.09
CA ILE A 140 10.75 -11.51 3.89
C ILE A 140 10.77 -10.43 4.98
N GLY A 141 10.95 -10.82 6.25
CA GLY A 141 11.07 -9.86 7.35
C GLY A 141 12.25 -8.89 7.18
N MET A 142 13.40 -9.38 6.68
CA MET A 142 14.56 -8.54 6.38
C MET A 142 14.27 -7.60 5.20
N LEU A 143 13.60 -8.08 4.14
CA LEU A 143 13.19 -7.26 3.00
C LEU A 143 12.32 -6.10 3.47
N MET A 144 11.27 -6.37 4.25
CA MET A 144 10.38 -5.35 4.81
C MET A 144 11.11 -4.41 5.78
N GLY A 145 12.07 -4.93 6.55
CA GLY A 145 12.90 -4.13 7.45
C GLY A 145 13.77 -3.11 6.70
N VAL A 146 14.39 -3.53 5.58
CA VAL A 146 15.18 -2.63 4.71
C VAL A 146 14.27 -1.58 4.08
N GLU A 147 13.11 -1.98 3.56
CA GLU A 147 12.10 -1.07 3.03
C GLU A 147 11.72 -0.01 4.07
N MET A 148 11.41 -0.43 5.29
CA MET A 148 11.02 0.49 6.37
C MET A 148 12.11 1.54 6.67
N VAL A 149 13.37 1.13 6.72
CA VAL A 149 14.51 2.06 6.95
C VAL A 149 14.61 3.07 5.82
N LEU A 150 14.54 2.61 4.57
CA LEU A 150 14.65 3.48 3.40
C LEU A 150 13.46 4.45 3.31
N CYS A 151 12.24 3.96 3.51
CA CYS A 151 11.03 4.81 3.53
C CYS A 151 11.07 5.82 4.67
N GLY A 152 11.57 5.45 5.86
CA GLY A 152 11.68 6.35 7.00
C GLY A 152 12.68 7.49 6.81
N VAL A 153 13.77 7.25 6.07
CA VAL A 153 14.79 8.27 5.77
C VAL A 153 14.39 9.16 4.59
N THR A 154 13.56 8.66 3.68
CA THR A 154 13.18 9.34 2.43
C THR A 154 12.63 10.76 2.64
N PRO A 155 11.69 11.06 3.58
CA PRO A 155 11.14 12.40 3.73
C PRO A 155 12.22 13.45 4.07
N ALA A 156 13.12 13.11 4.99
CA ALA A 156 14.21 14.02 5.39
C ALA A 156 15.21 14.24 4.25
N LEU A 157 15.60 13.15 3.54
CA LEU A 157 16.50 13.22 2.42
C LEU A 157 15.94 14.05 1.27
N THR A 158 14.68 13.83 0.90
CA THR A 158 14.05 14.53 -0.22
C THR A 158 13.80 16.00 0.08
N GLY A 159 13.41 16.34 1.31
CA GLY A 159 13.29 17.72 1.76
C GLY A 159 14.62 18.47 1.64
N TRP A 160 15.73 17.87 2.09
CA TRP A 160 17.06 18.43 1.95
C TRP A 160 17.49 18.59 0.48
N VAL A 161 17.26 17.57 -0.36
CA VAL A 161 17.59 17.61 -1.80
C VAL A 161 16.83 18.73 -2.50
N VAL A 162 15.54 18.89 -2.24
CA VAL A 162 14.72 19.93 -2.90
C VAL A 162 15.17 21.33 -2.53
N THR A 163 15.52 21.54 -1.26
CA THR A 163 15.94 22.88 -0.78
C THR A 163 17.33 23.27 -1.25
N THR A 164 18.25 22.31 -1.45
CA THR A 164 19.63 22.57 -1.81
C THR A 164 19.90 22.47 -3.31
N ALA A 165 19.34 21.47 -3.99
CA ALA A 165 19.64 21.15 -5.39
C ALA A 165 18.45 21.38 -6.33
N GLY A 166 17.23 21.43 -5.78
CA GLY A 166 16.01 21.63 -6.55
C GLY A 166 15.24 20.32 -6.84
N TRP A 167 13.98 20.48 -7.27
CA TRP A 167 13.03 19.38 -7.43
C TRP A 167 13.43 18.30 -8.46
N ARG A 168 14.21 18.67 -9.47
CA ARG A 168 14.63 17.71 -10.49
C ARG A 168 15.50 16.59 -9.93
N PHE A 169 16.35 16.90 -8.95
CA PHE A 169 17.26 15.93 -8.33
C PHE A 169 16.52 14.84 -7.53
N LEU A 170 15.23 15.01 -7.24
CA LEU A 170 14.39 13.97 -6.66
C LEU A 170 14.37 12.68 -7.50
N PHE A 171 14.37 12.85 -8.82
CA PHE A 171 14.31 11.75 -9.79
C PHE A 171 15.64 11.00 -9.96
N LEU A 172 16.70 11.37 -9.23
CA LEU A 172 17.95 10.61 -9.20
C LEU A 172 18.00 9.59 -8.05
N LEU A 173 17.12 9.69 -7.06
CA LEU A 173 17.09 8.77 -5.92
C LEU A 173 16.74 7.35 -6.36
N THR A 174 15.71 7.18 -7.16
CA THR A 174 15.28 5.87 -7.69
C THR A 174 16.34 5.20 -8.57
N PRO A 175 16.98 5.87 -9.55
CA PRO A 175 18.12 5.33 -10.29
C PRO A 175 19.27 4.84 -9.40
N LEU A 176 19.57 5.55 -8.32
CA LEU A 176 20.60 5.14 -7.38
C LEU A 176 20.25 3.83 -6.67
N LEU A 177 19.01 3.72 -6.16
CA LEU A 177 18.51 2.49 -5.54
C LEU A 177 18.48 1.34 -6.55
N ALA A 178 18.03 1.62 -7.78
CA ALA A 178 17.96 0.65 -8.86
C ALA A 178 19.33 0.13 -9.27
N ALA A 179 20.36 0.98 -9.32
CA ALA A 179 21.73 0.57 -9.62
C ALA A 179 22.27 -0.42 -8.57
N VAL A 180 22.06 -0.16 -7.28
CA VAL A 180 22.45 -1.08 -6.20
C VAL A 180 21.70 -2.40 -6.34
N SER A 181 20.38 -2.36 -6.54
CA SER A 181 19.56 -3.55 -6.74
C SER A 181 20.01 -4.36 -7.95
N LEU A 182 20.26 -3.71 -9.09
CA LEU A 182 20.68 -4.35 -10.34
C LEU A 182 22.01 -5.10 -10.17
N VAL A 183 23.02 -4.46 -9.57
CA VAL A 183 24.32 -5.08 -9.32
C VAL A 183 24.17 -6.32 -8.43
N LEU A 184 23.40 -6.23 -7.36
CA LEU A 184 23.20 -7.35 -6.42
C LEU A 184 22.36 -8.46 -7.06
N THR A 185 21.32 -8.12 -7.81
CA THR A 185 20.44 -9.09 -8.46
C THR A 185 21.20 -9.87 -9.54
N VAL A 186 21.85 -9.18 -10.47
CA VAL A 186 22.59 -9.84 -11.56
C VAL A 186 23.74 -10.73 -11.04
N ARG A 187 24.37 -10.34 -9.93
CA ARG A 187 25.54 -11.08 -9.38
C ARG A 187 25.14 -12.27 -8.52
N TYR A 188 24.04 -12.20 -7.77
CA TYR A 188 23.73 -13.15 -6.70
C TYR A 188 22.41 -13.88 -6.84
N VAL A 189 21.43 -13.34 -7.56
CA VAL A 189 20.14 -14.04 -7.77
C VAL A 189 20.32 -15.10 -8.84
N PRO A 190 20.03 -16.38 -8.54
CA PRO A 190 20.13 -17.45 -9.52
C PRO A 190 19.04 -17.29 -10.58
N GLU A 191 19.35 -17.64 -11.85
CA GLU A 191 18.34 -17.74 -12.88
C GLU A 191 17.27 -18.75 -12.43
N ALA A 192 16.03 -18.31 -12.32
CA ALA A 192 14.92 -19.20 -12.00
C ALA A 192 14.70 -20.19 -13.16
N ALA A 193 14.41 -21.46 -12.82
CA ALA A 193 14.05 -22.44 -13.82
C ALA A 193 12.84 -21.93 -14.62
N ARG A 194 12.99 -21.90 -15.94
CA ARG A 194 11.89 -21.49 -16.82
C ARG A 194 10.78 -22.52 -16.72
N THR A 195 9.58 -22.05 -16.42
CA THR A 195 8.37 -22.84 -16.63
C THR A 195 8.13 -22.97 -18.14
N GLU A 196 7.48 -24.04 -18.57
CA GLU A 196 7.11 -24.20 -19.98
C GLU A 196 6.41 -22.94 -20.50
N ARG A 197 6.63 -22.61 -21.80
CA ARG A 197 6.06 -21.40 -22.43
C ARG A 197 4.55 -21.37 -22.25
N ARG A 198 4.08 -20.60 -21.29
CA ARG A 198 2.67 -20.35 -21.07
C ARG A 198 2.21 -19.23 -22.01
N ARG A 199 1.04 -19.38 -22.61
CA ARG A 199 0.41 -18.31 -23.39
C ARG A 199 -0.08 -17.23 -22.43
N LEU A 200 0.26 -15.98 -22.73
CA LEU A 200 -0.21 -14.86 -21.94
C LEU A 200 -1.69 -14.63 -22.20
N ASP A 201 -2.49 -14.62 -21.16
CA ASP A 201 -3.90 -14.21 -21.25
C ASP A 201 -4.02 -12.67 -21.28
N VAL A 202 -3.78 -12.10 -22.47
CA VAL A 202 -3.86 -10.64 -22.66
C VAL A 202 -5.27 -10.12 -22.37
N GLY A 203 -6.31 -10.91 -22.61
CA GLY A 203 -7.71 -10.55 -22.34
C GLY A 203 -7.98 -10.40 -20.84
N GLY A 204 -7.61 -11.42 -20.04
CA GLY A 204 -7.74 -11.38 -18.58
C GLY A 204 -6.92 -10.27 -17.96
N ILE A 205 -5.66 -10.13 -18.36
CA ILE A 205 -4.76 -9.06 -17.90
C ILE A 205 -5.35 -7.66 -18.17
N SER A 206 -5.87 -7.42 -19.38
CA SER A 206 -6.46 -6.12 -19.75
C SER A 206 -7.72 -5.82 -18.96
N LEU A 207 -8.60 -6.81 -18.76
CA LEU A 207 -9.82 -6.67 -17.97
C LEU A 207 -9.50 -6.40 -16.49
N PHE A 208 -8.49 -7.08 -15.94
CA PHE A 208 -8.03 -6.83 -14.57
C PHE A 208 -7.46 -5.42 -14.41
N GLY A 209 -6.57 -5.00 -15.30
CA GLY A 209 -6.00 -3.66 -15.32
C GLY A 209 -7.09 -2.58 -15.44
N MET A 210 -8.07 -2.78 -16.32
CA MET A 210 -9.22 -1.88 -16.47
C MET A 210 -10.07 -1.84 -15.19
N THR A 211 -10.30 -2.99 -14.55
CA THR A 211 -11.03 -3.07 -13.27
C THR A 211 -10.35 -2.23 -12.20
N LEU A 212 -9.05 -2.41 -11.97
CA LEU A 212 -8.30 -1.68 -10.94
C LEU A 212 -8.20 -0.19 -11.25
N THR A 213 -7.90 0.17 -12.49
CA THR A 213 -7.78 1.58 -12.90
C THR A 213 -9.09 2.33 -12.70
N THR A 214 -10.20 1.78 -13.21
CA THR A 214 -11.50 2.44 -13.08
C THR A 214 -12.03 2.43 -11.64
N LEU A 215 -11.68 1.41 -10.83
CA LEU A 215 -11.97 1.37 -9.40
C LEU A 215 -11.28 2.52 -8.66
N VAL A 216 -9.96 2.68 -8.86
CA VAL A 216 -9.18 3.74 -8.19
C VAL A 216 -9.65 5.12 -8.61
N ILE A 217 -9.93 5.33 -9.92
CA ILE A 217 -10.50 6.59 -10.43
C ILE A 217 -11.88 6.86 -9.81
N GLY A 218 -12.74 5.84 -9.72
CA GLY A 218 -14.07 5.96 -9.13
C GLY A 218 -14.01 6.30 -7.64
N LEU A 219 -13.08 5.70 -6.89
CA LEU A 219 -12.87 5.99 -5.46
C LEU A 219 -12.30 7.40 -5.25
N ALA A 220 -11.37 7.84 -6.11
CA ALA A 220 -10.87 9.21 -6.08
C ALA A 220 -11.99 10.23 -6.40
N ALA A 221 -12.86 9.92 -7.37
CA ALA A 221 -14.04 10.74 -7.66
C ALA A 221 -15.03 10.78 -6.49
N ALA A 222 -15.20 9.67 -5.76
CA ALA A 222 -16.09 9.58 -4.59
C ALA A 222 -15.66 10.52 -3.46
N GLN A 223 -14.37 10.77 -3.29
CA GLN A 223 -13.85 11.75 -2.32
C GLN A 223 -14.33 13.18 -2.62
N ASN A 224 -14.54 13.51 -3.91
CA ASN A 224 -15.06 14.82 -4.35
C ASN A 224 -16.60 14.91 -4.32
N GLY A 225 -17.29 13.83 -4.02
CA GLY A 225 -18.75 13.76 -3.86
C GLY A 225 -19.34 12.45 -4.39
N ILE A 226 -19.91 11.68 -3.46
CA ILE A 226 -20.51 10.39 -3.78
C ILE A 226 -21.76 10.51 -4.66
N THR A 227 -22.39 11.69 -4.71
CA THR A 227 -23.60 11.96 -5.51
C THR A 227 -23.29 12.30 -6.97
N ARG A 228 -22.03 12.50 -7.34
CA ARG A 228 -21.65 12.88 -8.71
C ARG A 228 -21.86 11.71 -9.67
N PRO A 229 -22.49 11.93 -10.85
CA PRO A 229 -22.70 10.88 -11.86
C PRO A 229 -21.40 10.20 -12.31
N GLN A 230 -20.30 10.95 -12.37
CA GLN A 230 -18.97 10.45 -12.75
C GLN A 230 -18.46 9.35 -11.80
N THR A 231 -18.73 9.48 -10.50
CA THR A 231 -18.37 8.46 -9.49
C THR A 231 -19.08 7.14 -9.78
N TRP A 232 -20.40 7.18 -9.99
CA TRP A 232 -21.18 5.98 -10.26
C TRP A 232 -20.88 5.37 -11.62
N LEU A 233 -20.61 6.18 -12.63
CA LEU A 233 -20.23 5.71 -13.95
C LEU A 233 -18.89 4.95 -13.90
N THR A 234 -17.88 5.49 -13.27
CA THR A 234 -16.57 4.84 -13.16
C THR A 234 -16.62 3.57 -12.31
N LEU A 235 -17.39 3.56 -11.21
CA LEU A 235 -17.59 2.36 -10.39
C LEU A 235 -18.41 1.29 -11.15
N ALA A 236 -19.41 1.68 -11.95
CA ALA A 236 -20.16 0.76 -12.79
C ALA A 236 -19.28 0.13 -13.89
N ILE A 237 -18.40 0.92 -14.52
CA ILE A 237 -17.42 0.41 -15.48
C ILE A 237 -16.49 -0.59 -14.78
N SER A 238 -16.00 -0.27 -13.59
CA SER A 238 -15.16 -1.17 -12.80
C SER A 238 -15.88 -2.48 -12.46
N ALA A 239 -17.11 -2.43 -11.97
CA ALA A 239 -17.90 -3.61 -11.66
C ALA A 239 -18.16 -4.46 -12.91
N THR A 240 -18.46 -3.83 -14.05
CA THR A 240 -18.65 -4.52 -15.33
C THR A 240 -17.36 -5.20 -15.79
N ALA A 241 -16.24 -4.49 -15.73
CA ALA A 241 -14.93 -5.04 -16.09
C ALA A 241 -14.56 -6.22 -15.17
N ALA A 242 -14.83 -6.12 -13.85
CA ALA A 242 -14.62 -7.20 -12.89
C ALA A 242 -15.46 -8.45 -13.21
N LEU A 243 -16.74 -8.27 -13.55
CA LEU A 243 -17.63 -9.37 -13.96
C LEU A 243 -17.13 -10.03 -15.26
N LEU A 244 -16.73 -9.23 -16.24
CA LEU A 244 -16.16 -9.73 -17.49
C LEU A 244 -14.83 -10.44 -17.25
N PHE A 245 -13.98 -9.94 -16.36
CA PHE A 245 -12.75 -10.59 -15.93
C PHE A 245 -13.03 -11.97 -15.34
N VAL A 246 -13.90 -12.08 -14.33
CA VAL A 246 -14.24 -13.38 -13.72
C VAL A 246 -14.87 -14.34 -14.73
N ARG A 247 -15.71 -13.82 -15.65
CA ARG A 247 -16.29 -14.66 -16.72
C ARG A 247 -15.24 -15.15 -17.72
N HIS A 248 -14.28 -14.30 -18.07
CA HIS A 248 -13.17 -14.62 -18.96
C HIS A 248 -12.26 -15.69 -18.33
N GLU A 249 -11.80 -15.47 -17.07
CA GLU A 249 -10.92 -16.38 -16.32
C GLU A 249 -11.52 -17.80 -16.16
N ARG A 250 -12.85 -17.88 -15.99
CA ARG A 250 -13.56 -19.19 -15.92
C ARG A 250 -13.54 -19.98 -17.23
N ARG A 251 -13.24 -19.34 -18.36
CA ARG A 251 -13.28 -19.92 -19.70
C ARG A 251 -11.92 -20.00 -20.37
N ALA A 252 -10.97 -19.21 -19.90
CA ALA A 252 -9.63 -19.17 -20.44
C ALA A 252 -8.93 -20.54 -20.22
N PRO A 253 -8.31 -21.14 -21.25
CA PRO A 253 -7.57 -22.39 -21.11
C PRO A 253 -6.31 -22.22 -20.25
N GLU A 254 -5.71 -21.04 -20.28
CA GLU A 254 -4.56 -20.63 -19.44
C GLU A 254 -4.89 -19.29 -18.78
N PRO A 255 -5.66 -19.30 -17.66
CA PRO A 255 -6.12 -18.07 -17.02
C PRO A 255 -4.97 -17.27 -16.45
N ALA A 256 -5.07 -15.91 -16.49
CA ALA A 256 -4.11 -15.00 -15.87
C ALA A 256 -4.07 -15.16 -14.35
N LEU A 257 -5.22 -15.51 -13.76
CA LEU A 257 -5.39 -15.76 -12.32
C LEU A 257 -6.11 -17.09 -12.11
N ASP A 258 -5.45 -18.05 -11.48
CA ASP A 258 -6.09 -19.33 -11.16
C ASP A 258 -7.15 -19.15 -10.06
N LEU A 259 -8.42 -19.17 -10.46
CA LEU A 259 -9.54 -19.06 -9.54
C LEU A 259 -9.66 -20.25 -8.57
N ALA A 260 -8.96 -21.37 -8.84
CA ALA A 260 -8.93 -22.52 -7.92
C ALA A 260 -8.23 -22.17 -6.60
N LEU A 261 -7.29 -21.24 -6.59
CA LEU A 261 -6.62 -20.74 -5.37
C LEU A 261 -7.62 -20.16 -4.37
N PHE A 262 -8.71 -19.53 -4.84
CA PHE A 262 -9.76 -19.00 -3.98
C PHE A 262 -10.63 -20.07 -3.29
N ARG A 263 -10.46 -21.34 -3.64
CA ARG A 263 -11.06 -22.45 -2.88
C ARG A 263 -10.31 -22.75 -1.60
N SER A 264 -9.04 -22.35 -1.48
CA SER A 264 -8.30 -22.44 -0.24
C SER A 264 -8.76 -21.35 0.73
N SER A 265 -9.28 -21.78 1.88
CA SER A 265 -9.68 -20.84 2.94
C SER A 265 -8.47 -20.07 3.51
N GLY A 266 -7.28 -20.70 3.51
CA GLY A 266 -6.03 -20.06 3.92
C GLY A 266 -5.65 -18.93 2.97
N PHE A 267 -5.68 -19.19 1.67
CA PHE A 267 -5.39 -18.17 0.64
C PHE A 267 -6.35 -16.98 0.73
N CYS A 268 -7.67 -17.24 0.76
CA CYS A 268 -8.66 -16.17 0.89
C CYS A 268 -8.47 -15.33 2.16
N LEU A 269 -8.15 -15.98 3.28
CA LEU A 269 -7.91 -15.29 4.54
C LEU A 269 -6.66 -14.41 4.48
N ALA A 270 -5.58 -14.92 3.91
CA ALA A 270 -4.35 -14.15 3.72
C ALA A 270 -4.57 -12.94 2.79
N LEU A 271 -5.34 -13.09 1.70
CA LEU A 271 -5.73 -11.97 0.83
C LEU A 271 -6.62 -10.95 1.56
N THR A 272 -7.56 -11.42 2.39
CA THR A 272 -8.40 -10.53 3.22
C THR A 272 -7.55 -9.77 4.23
N ALA A 273 -6.56 -10.42 4.84
CA ALA A 273 -5.61 -9.75 5.72
C ALA A 273 -4.75 -8.73 4.96
N ALA A 274 -4.28 -9.05 3.73
CA ALA A 274 -3.56 -8.12 2.86
C ALA A 274 -4.39 -6.87 2.54
N LEU A 275 -5.64 -7.05 2.16
CA LEU A 275 -6.57 -5.95 1.89
C LEU A 275 -6.78 -5.12 3.15
N THR A 276 -7.05 -5.76 4.28
CA THR A 276 -7.32 -5.09 5.57
C THR A 276 -6.12 -4.27 6.02
N LEU A 277 -4.91 -4.85 6.06
CA LEU A 277 -3.72 -4.12 6.51
C LEU A 277 -3.43 -2.88 5.65
N ASN A 278 -3.58 -3.00 4.33
CA ASN A 278 -3.31 -1.89 3.42
C ASN A 278 -4.41 -0.82 3.48
N LEU A 279 -5.67 -1.22 3.64
CA LEU A 279 -6.79 -0.30 3.86
C LEU A 279 -6.56 0.53 5.13
N LEU A 280 -6.17 -0.13 6.22
CA LEU A 280 -5.93 0.52 7.51
C LEU A 280 -4.68 1.40 7.47
N ALA A 281 -3.58 0.92 6.89
CA ALA A 281 -2.35 1.70 6.79
C ALA A 281 -2.52 2.97 5.96
N ALA A 282 -3.13 2.85 4.77
CA ALA A 282 -3.39 4.00 3.89
C ALA A 282 -4.40 4.97 4.50
N GLY A 283 -5.47 4.46 5.12
CA GLY A 283 -6.48 5.27 5.80
C GLY A 283 -5.93 5.99 7.02
N LEU A 284 -5.15 5.30 7.86
CA LEU A 284 -4.49 5.91 9.01
C LEU A 284 -3.50 6.99 8.59
N GLY A 285 -2.67 6.73 7.57
CA GLY A 285 -1.74 7.73 7.04
C GLY A 285 -2.44 8.98 6.53
N PHE A 286 -3.58 8.81 5.81
CA PHE A 286 -4.41 9.91 5.35
C PHE A 286 -4.97 10.74 6.52
N VAL A 287 -5.58 10.07 7.50
CA VAL A 287 -6.18 10.74 8.67
C VAL A 287 -5.12 11.43 9.53
N LEU A 288 -3.97 10.79 9.77
CA LEU A 288 -2.87 11.40 10.52
C LEU A 288 -2.32 12.64 9.82
N GLY A 289 -2.21 12.60 8.50
CA GLY A 289 -1.82 13.77 7.71
C GLY A 289 -2.80 14.91 7.88
N GLN A 290 -4.11 14.65 7.78
CA GLN A 290 -5.14 15.66 7.93
C GLN A 290 -5.26 16.17 9.38
N PHE A 291 -5.39 15.27 10.35
CA PHE A 291 -5.48 15.63 11.76
C PHE A 291 -4.23 16.37 12.25
N GLY A 292 -3.04 15.90 11.87
CA GLY A 292 -1.78 16.54 12.20
C GLY A 292 -1.69 17.97 11.64
N SER A 293 -2.07 18.18 10.38
CA SER A 293 -1.98 19.50 9.75
C SER A 293 -3.11 20.46 10.18
N THR A 294 -4.35 19.99 10.30
CA THR A 294 -5.51 20.85 10.56
C THR A 294 -5.76 21.10 12.04
N VAL A 295 -5.61 20.10 12.91
CA VAL A 295 -5.93 20.20 14.34
C VAL A 295 -4.69 20.49 15.18
N LEU A 296 -3.58 19.77 14.91
CA LEU A 296 -2.33 19.94 15.66
C LEU A 296 -1.41 21.01 15.05
N ALA A 297 -1.78 21.59 13.91
CA ALA A 297 -1.00 22.61 13.19
C ALA A 297 0.45 22.19 12.89
N LEU A 298 0.68 20.87 12.66
CA LEU A 298 2.00 20.34 12.33
C LEU A 298 2.32 20.62 10.86
N SER A 299 3.58 20.97 10.59
CA SER A 299 4.06 21.05 9.22
C SER A 299 4.15 19.64 8.59
N PRO A 300 4.07 19.51 7.26
CA PRO A 300 4.26 18.22 6.58
C PRO A 300 5.57 17.53 6.94
N GLU A 301 6.64 18.32 7.16
CA GLU A 301 7.95 17.83 7.61
C GLU A 301 7.88 17.24 9.02
N ALA A 302 7.19 17.93 9.96
CA ALA A 302 6.99 17.43 11.31
C ALA A 302 6.19 16.12 11.32
N ILE A 303 5.16 15.99 10.48
CA ILE A 303 4.39 14.75 10.32
C ILE A 303 5.29 13.63 9.79
N GLY A 304 6.13 13.91 8.78
CA GLY A 304 7.11 12.97 8.25
C GLY A 304 8.11 12.50 9.31
N LEU A 305 8.58 13.41 10.15
CA LEU A 305 9.52 13.11 11.24
C LEU A 305 8.93 12.20 12.33
N LEU A 306 7.59 12.09 12.47
CA LEU A 306 6.96 11.16 13.42
C LEU A 306 7.29 9.69 13.10
N TYR A 307 7.60 9.38 11.85
CA TYR A 307 7.92 8.03 11.41
C TYR A 307 9.39 7.63 11.71
N LEU A 308 10.30 8.62 11.81
CA LEU A 308 11.74 8.39 11.86
C LEU A 308 12.24 7.68 13.14
N PRO A 309 11.85 8.11 14.36
CA PRO A 309 12.52 7.61 15.59
C PRO A 309 12.34 6.11 15.82
N GLY A 310 11.21 5.53 15.42
CA GLY A 310 10.91 4.10 15.60
C GLY A 310 11.38 3.19 14.47
N THR A 311 11.87 3.75 13.38
CA THR A 311 12.16 3.00 12.15
C THR A 311 13.08 1.80 12.39
N LEU A 312 14.17 1.98 13.11
CA LEU A 312 15.14 0.90 13.39
C LEU A 312 14.56 -0.16 14.34
N LEU A 313 13.79 0.26 15.35
CA LEU A 313 13.13 -0.67 16.28
C LEU A 313 12.07 -1.50 15.54
N ILE A 314 11.26 -0.86 14.70
CA ILE A 314 10.24 -1.53 13.91
C ILE A 314 10.89 -2.47 12.91
N ALA A 315 11.95 -2.06 12.21
CA ALA A 315 12.71 -2.90 11.29
C ALA A 315 13.26 -4.16 12.00
N GLY A 316 13.85 -3.99 13.19
CA GLY A 316 14.32 -5.10 14.00
C GLY A 316 13.20 -6.06 14.43
N ALA A 317 12.06 -5.53 14.86
CA ALA A 317 10.89 -6.30 15.25
C ALA A 317 10.28 -7.07 14.07
N VAL A 318 10.26 -6.50 12.88
CA VAL A 318 9.77 -7.14 11.65
C VAL A 318 10.68 -8.29 11.22
N VAL A 319 12.00 -8.10 11.29
CA VAL A 319 12.97 -9.19 11.05
C VAL A 319 12.80 -10.31 12.08
N PHE A 320 12.56 -9.96 13.34
CA PHE A 320 12.27 -10.94 14.39
C PHE A 320 10.97 -11.70 14.11
N ALA A 321 9.90 -10.99 13.73
CA ALA A 321 8.62 -11.61 13.33
C ALA A 321 8.81 -12.61 12.18
N GLY A 322 9.61 -12.27 11.17
CA GLY A 322 9.96 -13.18 10.07
C GLY A 322 10.68 -14.45 10.56
N ARG A 323 11.57 -14.33 11.55
CA ARG A 323 12.21 -15.51 12.17
C ARG A 323 11.23 -16.38 12.95
N VAL A 324 10.27 -15.76 13.63
CA VAL A 324 9.22 -16.49 14.38
C VAL A 324 8.32 -17.24 13.40
N VAL A 325 7.86 -16.60 12.32
CA VAL A 325 7.06 -17.23 11.26
C VAL A 325 7.80 -18.44 10.66
N GLY A 326 9.10 -18.31 10.41
CA GLY A 326 9.91 -19.42 9.89
C GLY A 326 10.10 -20.61 10.82
N LYS A 327 9.84 -20.44 12.13
CA LYS A 327 9.91 -21.51 13.14
C LYS A 327 8.55 -22.06 13.55
N THR A 328 7.47 -21.34 13.23
CA THR A 328 6.11 -21.66 13.63
C THR A 328 5.21 -21.77 12.40
N THR A 329 4.04 -21.17 12.46
CA THR A 329 3.14 -21.00 11.33
C THR A 329 2.84 -19.50 11.14
N PRO A 330 2.46 -19.03 9.95
CA PRO A 330 2.20 -17.59 9.74
C PRO A 330 0.99 -17.06 10.53
N TRP A 331 0.05 -17.92 10.90
CA TRP A 331 -1.24 -17.53 11.45
C TRP A 331 -1.17 -16.81 12.81
N PRO A 332 -0.45 -17.30 13.85
CA PRO A 332 -0.34 -16.60 15.13
C PRO A 332 0.33 -15.24 15.01
N VAL A 333 1.35 -15.12 14.15
CA VAL A 333 2.08 -13.86 13.93
C VAL A 333 1.19 -12.88 13.17
N MET A 334 0.38 -13.35 12.21
CA MET A 334 -0.62 -12.54 11.52
C MET A 334 -1.68 -12.00 12.50
N VAL A 335 -2.18 -12.83 13.40
CA VAL A 335 -3.11 -12.39 14.46
C VAL A 335 -2.47 -11.32 15.34
N ALA A 336 -1.23 -11.53 15.79
CA ALA A 336 -0.52 -10.54 16.60
C ALA A 336 -0.37 -9.21 15.88
N GLY A 337 0.00 -9.21 14.59
CA GLY A 337 0.09 -8.01 13.78
C GLY A 337 -1.25 -7.28 13.61
N LEU A 338 -2.34 -8.03 13.35
CA LEU A 338 -3.69 -7.46 13.24
C LEU A 338 -4.18 -6.87 14.58
N LEU A 339 -3.83 -7.49 15.72
CA LEU A 339 -4.14 -6.94 17.05
C LEU A 339 -3.36 -5.65 17.33
N LEU A 340 -2.10 -5.56 16.89
CA LEU A 340 -1.31 -4.32 16.99
C LEU A 340 -1.93 -3.20 16.15
N LEU A 341 -2.40 -3.52 14.93
CA LEU A 341 -3.13 -2.57 14.08
C LEU A 341 -4.42 -2.09 14.75
N ALA A 342 -5.21 -3.00 15.31
CA ALA A 342 -6.41 -2.65 16.05
C ALA A 342 -6.09 -1.75 17.26
N ALA A 343 -5.07 -2.12 18.03
CA ALA A 343 -4.63 -1.36 19.20
C ALA A 343 -4.20 0.06 18.83
N SER A 344 -3.45 0.23 17.72
CA SER A 344 -3.06 1.56 17.21
C SER A 344 -4.30 2.45 16.99
N GLY A 345 -5.32 1.92 16.31
CA GLY A 345 -6.54 2.66 16.03
C GLY A 345 -7.37 2.98 17.29
N PHE A 346 -7.48 2.04 18.23
CA PHE A 346 -8.17 2.28 19.50
C PHE A 346 -7.42 3.26 20.40
N VAL A 347 -6.08 3.22 20.43
CA VAL A 347 -5.28 4.21 21.17
C VAL A 347 -5.54 5.59 20.58
N LEU A 348 -5.53 5.75 19.25
CA LEU A 348 -5.87 7.02 18.62
C LEU A 348 -7.31 7.44 18.94
N ALA A 349 -8.26 6.52 18.87
CA ALA A 349 -9.66 6.79 19.24
C ALA A 349 -9.80 7.28 20.69
N ALA A 350 -9.06 6.72 21.62
CA ALA A 350 -9.11 7.10 23.03
C ALA A 350 -8.41 8.44 23.34
N THR A 351 -7.34 8.78 22.57
CA THR A 351 -6.45 9.89 22.89
C THR A 351 -6.59 11.10 21.97
N ALA A 352 -7.28 10.97 20.82
CA ALA A 352 -7.44 12.06 19.87
C ALA A 352 -8.11 13.27 20.54
N SER A 353 -7.40 14.40 20.59
CA SER A 353 -7.88 15.68 21.11
C SER A 353 -7.06 16.82 20.49
N PRO A 354 -7.57 18.06 20.46
CA PRO A 354 -6.81 19.22 20.00
C PRO A 354 -5.53 19.49 20.81
N THR A 355 -5.47 18.96 22.04
CA THR A 355 -4.34 19.09 22.97
C THR A 355 -3.56 17.79 23.13
N MET A 356 -3.70 16.86 22.17
CA MET A 356 -3.03 15.55 22.20
C MET A 356 -1.52 15.72 22.25
N ALA A 357 -0.88 15.05 23.21
CA ALA A 357 0.57 15.06 23.31
C ALA A 357 1.24 14.38 22.11
N LEU A 358 2.25 15.00 21.54
CA LEU A 358 2.91 14.54 20.31
C LEU A 358 3.50 13.12 20.43
N TRP A 359 3.99 12.74 21.63
CA TRP A 359 4.53 11.38 21.87
C TRP A 359 3.46 10.27 21.75
N LEU A 360 2.18 10.58 22.05
CA LEU A 360 1.07 9.66 21.82
C LEU A 360 0.83 9.43 20.32
N LEU A 361 0.91 10.49 19.53
CA LEU A 361 0.80 10.38 18.07
C LEU A 361 1.94 9.54 17.50
N VAL A 362 3.17 9.77 17.98
CA VAL A 362 4.34 8.92 17.65
C VAL A 362 4.08 7.45 17.99
N ALA A 363 3.57 7.17 19.20
CA ALA A 363 3.26 5.80 19.62
C ALA A 363 2.20 5.13 18.73
N VAL A 364 1.14 5.87 18.34
CA VAL A 364 0.12 5.38 17.40
C VAL A 364 0.73 5.03 16.05
N VAL A 365 1.54 5.92 15.48
CA VAL A 365 2.23 5.69 14.19
C VAL A 365 3.11 4.45 14.26
N TRP A 366 3.91 4.31 15.31
CA TRP A 366 4.81 3.16 15.46
C TRP A 366 4.05 1.85 15.64
N LEU A 367 3.03 1.85 16.47
CA LEU A 367 2.21 0.67 16.72
C LEU A 367 1.49 0.22 15.44
N GLY A 368 0.94 1.17 14.68
CA GLY A 368 0.29 0.91 13.40
C GLY A 368 1.25 0.37 12.34
N ASN A 369 2.43 0.97 12.19
CA ASN A 369 3.44 0.50 11.26
C ASN A 369 3.99 -0.89 11.64
N LEU A 370 4.25 -1.11 12.93
CA LEU A 370 4.69 -2.41 13.42
C LEU A 370 3.64 -3.49 13.13
N GLY A 371 2.37 -3.23 13.45
CA GLY A 371 1.26 -4.15 13.17
C GLY A 371 1.11 -4.44 11.68
N SER A 372 1.19 -3.41 10.84
CA SER A 372 1.11 -3.53 9.39
C SER A 372 2.21 -4.42 8.82
N LEU A 373 3.47 -4.16 9.18
CA LEU A 373 4.62 -4.89 8.66
C LEU A 373 4.70 -6.33 9.18
N VAL A 374 4.39 -6.56 10.47
CA VAL A 374 4.32 -7.92 11.04
C VAL A 374 3.24 -8.74 10.34
N THR A 375 2.07 -8.13 10.08
CA THR A 375 1.01 -8.78 9.30
C THR A 375 1.46 -9.05 7.87
N SER A 376 2.14 -8.11 7.21
CA SER A 376 2.62 -8.23 5.82
C SER A 376 3.59 -9.40 5.64
N VAL A 377 4.55 -9.59 6.56
CA VAL A 377 5.46 -10.74 6.54
C VAL A 377 4.69 -12.06 6.59
N SER A 378 3.73 -12.15 7.51
CA SER A 378 2.93 -13.36 7.71
C SER A 378 2.01 -13.66 6.52
N VAL A 379 1.40 -12.61 5.96
CA VAL A 379 0.54 -12.72 4.76
C VAL A 379 1.37 -13.19 3.56
N SER A 380 2.54 -12.59 3.33
CA SER A 380 3.40 -12.95 2.20
C SER A 380 3.87 -14.40 2.27
N GLU A 381 4.22 -14.89 3.47
CA GLU A 381 4.58 -16.31 3.63
C GLU A 381 3.38 -17.23 3.45
N ALA A 382 2.20 -16.88 4.01
CA ALA A 382 0.99 -17.68 3.88
C ALA A 382 0.52 -17.80 2.43
N VAL A 383 0.58 -16.71 1.67
CA VAL A 383 0.19 -16.66 0.25
C VAL A 383 1.18 -17.44 -0.62
N LEU A 384 2.49 -17.25 -0.39
CA LEU A 384 3.52 -17.95 -1.15
C LEU A 384 3.55 -19.45 -0.86
N ALA A 385 3.18 -19.89 0.34
CA ALA A 385 3.07 -21.31 0.68
C ALA A 385 2.00 -22.04 -0.14
N GLU A 386 0.93 -21.36 -0.54
CA GLU A 386 -0.16 -21.90 -1.37
C GLU A 386 0.17 -21.86 -2.89
N ALA A 387 1.28 -21.22 -3.28
CA ALA A 387 1.61 -21.05 -4.70
C ALA A 387 2.04 -22.37 -5.35
N PRO A 388 1.38 -22.82 -6.45
CA PRO A 388 1.81 -23.97 -7.22
C PRO A 388 3.23 -23.77 -7.80
N PRO A 389 3.95 -24.85 -8.12
CA PRO A 389 5.23 -24.76 -8.83
C PRO A 389 5.10 -23.94 -10.12
N GLY A 390 6.00 -22.97 -10.33
CA GLY A 390 5.99 -22.13 -11.53
C GLY A 390 5.01 -20.95 -11.53
N HIS A 391 4.17 -20.76 -10.49
CA HIS A 391 3.16 -19.71 -10.41
C HIS A 391 3.42 -18.70 -9.28
N SER A 392 4.66 -18.62 -8.81
CA SER A 392 5.02 -17.74 -7.68
C SER A 392 4.83 -16.26 -7.99
N GLY A 393 5.09 -15.85 -9.25
CA GLY A 393 4.91 -14.47 -9.70
C GLY A 393 3.43 -14.06 -9.71
N THR A 394 2.57 -14.89 -10.31
CA THR A 394 1.13 -14.64 -10.36
C THR A 394 0.52 -14.59 -8.96
N VAL A 395 0.92 -15.50 -8.06
CA VAL A 395 0.39 -15.55 -6.69
C VAL A 395 0.85 -14.35 -5.86
N ALA A 396 2.13 -13.97 -5.93
CA ALA A 396 2.66 -12.78 -5.27
C ALA A 396 1.98 -11.50 -5.80
N SER A 397 1.83 -11.38 -7.13
CA SER A 397 1.15 -10.24 -7.76
C SER A 397 -0.32 -10.15 -7.39
N THR A 398 -1.00 -11.28 -7.20
CA THR A 398 -2.39 -11.32 -6.71
C THR A 398 -2.49 -10.76 -5.30
N GLN A 399 -1.60 -11.16 -4.37
CA GLN A 399 -1.54 -10.60 -3.01
C GLN A 399 -1.40 -9.08 -3.06
N LEU A 400 -0.47 -8.60 -3.87
CA LEU A 400 -0.17 -7.17 -3.96
C LEU A 400 -1.31 -6.38 -4.62
N ALA A 401 -1.98 -6.97 -5.63
CA ALA A 401 -3.18 -6.39 -6.22
C ALA A 401 -4.31 -6.18 -5.18
N PHE A 402 -4.56 -7.18 -4.32
CA PHE A 402 -5.50 -7.04 -3.21
C PHE A 402 -5.04 -5.99 -2.19
N GLY A 403 -3.74 -5.90 -1.92
CA GLY A 403 -3.16 -4.83 -1.12
C GLY A 403 -3.43 -3.44 -1.72
N MET A 404 -3.23 -3.27 -3.03
CA MET A 404 -3.49 -2.01 -3.73
C MET A 404 -4.97 -1.61 -3.72
N ILE A 405 -5.88 -2.59 -3.84
CA ILE A 405 -7.31 -2.34 -3.62
C ILE A 405 -7.53 -1.77 -2.21
N GLY A 406 -6.93 -2.39 -1.19
CA GLY A 406 -6.97 -1.88 0.19
C GLY A 406 -6.46 -0.44 0.30
N CYS A 407 -5.29 -0.15 -0.28
CA CYS A 407 -4.72 1.21 -0.31
C CYS A 407 -5.65 2.23 -0.98
N ALA A 408 -6.33 1.86 -2.06
CA ALA A 408 -7.26 2.74 -2.76
C ALA A 408 -8.54 3.01 -1.96
N PHE A 409 -9.06 2.00 -1.27
CA PHE A 409 -10.24 2.13 -0.43
C PHE A 409 -9.97 2.88 0.88
N GLY A 410 -8.78 2.72 1.46
CA GLY A 410 -8.45 3.25 2.78
C GLY A 410 -8.82 4.72 2.97
N PRO A 411 -8.21 5.67 2.25
CA PRO A 411 -8.50 7.10 2.39
C PRO A 411 -9.98 7.42 2.19
N THR A 412 -10.64 6.78 1.22
CA THR A 412 -12.06 7.01 0.92
C THR A 412 -12.97 6.55 2.05
N VAL A 413 -12.75 5.33 2.57
CA VAL A 413 -13.54 4.78 3.69
C VAL A 413 -13.38 5.65 4.94
N TYR A 414 -12.15 6.01 5.28
CA TYR A 414 -11.88 6.86 6.44
C TYR A 414 -12.50 8.24 6.29
N LEU A 415 -12.39 8.87 5.11
CA LEU A 415 -12.97 10.18 4.84
C LEU A 415 -14.50 10.16 4.95
N LEU A 416 -15.16 9.16 4.35
CA LEU A 416 -16.62 9.03 4.38
C LEU A 416 -17.14 8.79 5.80
N LEU A 417 -16.51 7.90 6.56
CA LEU A 417 -16.86 7.65 7.96
C LEU A 417 -16.61 8.89 8.82
N PHE A 418 -15.47 9.56 8.62
CA PHE A 418 -15.16 10.79 9.32
C PHE A 418 -16.20 11.88 9.04
N GLN A 419 -16.54 12.10 7.78
CA GLN A 419 -17.58 13.08 7.41
C GLN A 419 -18.94 12.74 8.01
N PHE A 420 -19.30 11.46 8.04
CA PHE A 420 -20.55 11.00 8.65
C PHE A 420 -20.60 11.32 10.15
N PHE A 421 -19.59 10.88 10.90
CA PHE A 421 -19.55 11.10 12.36
C PHE A 421 -19.33 12.56 12.74
N PHE A 422 -18.50 13.28 11.98
CA PHE A 422 -18.29 14.71 12.17
C PHE A 422 -19.59 15.51 11.98
N ARG A 423 -20.33 15.23 10.89
CA ARG A 423 -21.63 15.88 10.66
C ARG A 423 -22.61 15.61 11.80
N GLN A 424 -22.65 14.38 12.29
CA GLN A 424 -23.56 14.01 13.38
C GLN A 424 -23.20 14.75 14.70
N ALA A 425 -21.92 14.81 15.04
CA ALA A 425 -21.46 15.55 16.22
C ALA A 425 -21.71 17.06 16.09
N TRP A 426 -21.31 17.62 14.95
CA TRP A 426 -21.47 19.05 14.66
C TRP A 426 -22.92 19.52 14.59
N SER A 427 -23.83 18.74 13.97
CA SER A 427 -25.24 19.11 13.90
C SER A 427 -25.90 19.14 15.28
N ALA A 428 -25.59 18.19 16.15
CA ALA A 428 -26.09 18.15 17.52
C ALA A 428 -25.60 19.34 18.35
N ASP A 429 -24.35 19.72 18.18
CA ASP A 429 -23.73 20.85 18.90
C ASP A 429 -24.21 22.21 18.36
N ALA A 430 -24.36 22.33 17.04
CA ALA A 430 -24.92 23.52 16.38
C ALA A 430 -26.38 23.77 16.80
N GLU A 431 -27.18 22.72 16.91
CA GLU A 431 -28.56 22.78 17.37
C GLU A 431 -28.65 23.20 18.84
N ALA A 432 -27.80 22.63 19.70
CA ALA A 432 -27.71 22.96 21.12
C ALA A 432 -27.34 24.46 21.38
N ARG A 433 -26.67 25.08 20.41
CA ARG A 433 -26.22 26.51 20.49
C ARG A 433 -27.09 27.49 19.73
N GLY A 434 -28.13 27.02 19.05
CA GLY A 434 -29.00 27.90 18.26
C GLY A 434 -28.30 28.52 17.03
N MET A 435 -27.28 27.87 16.49
CA MET A 435 -26.59 28.33 15.28
C MET A 435 -27.47 28.11 14.04
N ALA A 436 -27.48 29.12 13.15
CA ALA A 436 -28.18 28.99 11.89
C ALA A 436 -27.60 27.81 11.06
N VAL A 437 -28.48 26.95 10.51
CA VAL A 437 -28.14 25.77 9.71
C VAL A 437 -27.14 26.09 8.59
N THR A 438 -27.29 27.27 7.95
CA THR A 438 -26.38 27.74 6.90
C THR A 438 -24.94 27.95 7.37
N ARG A 439 -24.71 28.37 8.62
CA ARG A 439 -23.36 28.50 9.19
C ARG A 439 -22.76 27.15 9.54
N ALA A 440 -23.59 26.23 10.03
CA ALA A 440 -23.16 24.87 10.30
C ALA A 440 -22.74 24.13 9.01
N GLU A 441 -23.47 24.31 7.92
CA GLU A 441 -23.13 23.74 6.60
C GLU A 441 -21.85 24.37 6.02
N GLN A 442 -21.65 25.68 6.15
CA GLN A 442 -20.44 26.36 5.71
C GLN A 442 -19.20 25.86 6.46
N ALA A 443 -19.30 25.60 7.77
CA ALA A 443 -18.21 25.03 8.55
C ALA A 443 -17.88 23.59 8.12
N VAL A 444 -18.90 22.77 7.83
CA VAL A 444 -18.73 21.42 7.27
C VAL A 444 -18.02 21.47 5.92
N ASP A 445 -18.41 22.39 5.03
CA ASP A 445 -17.79 22.55 3.72
C ASP A 445 -16.37 23.12 3.80
N ALA A 446 -16.07 23.96 4.78
CA ALA A 446 -14.71 24.43 5.05
C ALA A 446 -13.80 23.29 5.54
N VAL A 447 -14.27 22.44 6.46
CA VAL A 447 -13.54 21.24 6.90
C VAL A 447 -13.37 20.25 5.77
N ARG A 448 -14.41 20.08 4.95
CA ARG A 448 -14.39 19.20 3.75
C ARG A 448 -13.40 19.70 2.71
N SER A 449 -13.38 21.01 2.42
CA SER A 449 -12.44 21.61 1.46
C SER A 449 -11.00 21.55 2.01
N GLY A 450 -10.78 21.75 3.30
CA GLY A 450 -9.49 21.56 3.97
C GLY A 450 -9.01 20.10 3.94
N MET A 451 -9.93 19.13 4.05
CA MET A 451 -9.62 17.71 3.93
C MET A 451 -9.48 17.21 2.48
N ALA A 452 -10.13 17.87 1.52
CA ALA A 452 -10.02 17.58 0.10
C ALA A 452 -8.84 18.29 -0.58
N LEU A 453 -8.26 19.30 0.08
CA LEU A 453 -7.08 19.99 -0.41
C LEU A 453 -5.87 19.09 -0.28
N SER A 454 -5.21 18.83 -1.42
CA SER A 454 -3.96 18.08 -1.51
C SER A 454 -2.93 18.57 -0.49
N PRO A 455 -2.04 17.68 0.01
CA PRO A 455 -0.94 18.08 0.87
C PRO A 455 -0.14 19.21 0.20
N GLY A 456 -0.16 20.41 0.78
CA GLY A 456 0.57 21.59 0.27
C GLY A 456 -0.26 22.83 -0.03
N THR A 457 -1.58 22.81 0.07
CA THR A 457 -2.37 24.04 0.17
C THR A 457 -2.26 24.56 1.60
N THR A 458 -1.65 25.74 1.74
CA THR A 458 -1.53 26.42 3.02
C THR A 458 -2.94 26.81 3.49
N TYR A 459 -3.52 25.96 4.31
CA TYR A 459 -4.74 26.30 5.04
C TYR A 459 -4.32 27.13 6.24
N ASP A 460 -4.91 28.32 6.41
CA ASP A 460 -4.67 29.13 7.60
C ASP A 460 -5.47 28.56 8.78
N PRO A 461 -4.80 27.90 9.76
CA PRO A 461 -5.48 27.36 10.94
C PRO A 461 -6.20 28.45 11.75
N ASN A 462 -5.81 29.73 11.57
CA ASN A 462 -6.42 30.87 12.26
C ASN A 462 -7.80 31.19 11.68
N LEU A 463 -8.06 30.86 10.43
CA LEU A 463 -9.39 31.06 9.82
C LEU A 463 -10.44 30.16 10.48
N LEU A 464 -10.12 28.90 10.78
CA LEU A 464 -10.98 27.99 11.54
C LEU A 464 -11.15 28.44 13.00
N ARG A 465 -10.08 28.94 13.63
CA ARG A 465 -10.15 29.50 14.98
C ARG A 465 -10.98 30.79 15.05
N GLN A 466 -10.96 31.63 14.00
CA GLN A 466 -11.71 32.88 13.94
C GLN A 466 -13.19 32.69 13.60
N THR A 467 -13.55 31.65 12.80
CA THR A 467 -14.91 31.47 12.32
C THR A 467 -15.81 30.64 13.24
N SER A 468 -15.25 29.78 14.13
CA SER A 468 -16.06 28.82 14.90
C SER A 468 -15.64 28.58 16.36
N GLY A 469 -14.60 29.24 16.86
CA GLY A 469 -14.15 29.04 18.25
C GLY A 469 -13.48 27.69 18.52
N LEU A 470 -13.07 27.45 19.76
CA LEU A 470 -12.28 26.28 20.24
C LEU A 470 -12.94 24.92 19.99
N GLU A 471 -14.18 24.89 19.60
CA GLU A 471 -15.06 23.71 19.66
C GLU A 471 -15.13 22.93 18.38
N LEU A 472 -14.85 23.55 17.22
CA LEU A 472 -14.69 22.80 15.97
C LEU A 472 -13.56 21.77 16.06
N GLY A 473 -12.49 22.08 16.78
CA GLY A 473 -11.39 21.15 17.06
C GLY A 473 -11.84 19.93 17.89
N LEU A 474 -12.79 20.12 18.82
CA LEU A 474 -13.35 19.03 19.63
C LEU A 474 -14.27 18.14 18.81
N ASP A 475 -15.10 18.73 17.92
CA ASP A 475 -15.98 17.95 17.05
C ASP A 475 -15.21 17.17 15.98
N VAL A 476 -14.15 17.77 15.43
CA VAL A 476 -13.22 17.09 14.54
C VAL A 476 -12.55 15.90 15.27
N ALA A 477 -12.09 16.10 16.50
CA ALA A 477 -11.52 15.03 17.31
C ALA A 477 -12.58 13.96 17.67
N GLY A 478 -13.83 14.36 17.93
CA GLY A 478 -14.97 13.47 18.17
C GLY A 478 -15.29 12.60 16.96
N GLY A 479 -15.42 13.20 15.78
CA GLY A 479 -15.61 12.48 14.52
C GLY A 479 -14.46 11.51 14.23
N LEU A 480 -13.22 11.91 14.51
CA LEU A 480 -12.05 11.06 14.38
C LEU A 480 -12.10 9.86 15.34
N ARG A 481 -12.44 10.08 16.61
CA ARG A 481 -12.56 9.00 17.63
C ARG A 481 -13.52 7.92 17.19
N LEU A 482 -14.72 8.30 16.72
CA LEU A 482 -15.73 7.36 16.26
C LEU A 482 -15.30 6.63 14.97
N THR A 483 -14.67 7.34 14.05
CA THR A 483 -14.10 6.74 12.83
C THR A 483 -13.07 5.68 13.18
N MET A 484 -12.10 6.03 14.03
CA MET A 484 -11.03 5.12 14.41
C MET A 484 -11.55 3.92 15.21
N SER A 485 -12.51 4.13 16.11
CA SER A 485 -13.17 3.02 16.83
C SER A 485 -13.86 2.06 15.88
N THR A 486 -14.59 2.58 14.88
CA THR A 486 -15.34 1.77 13.92
C THR A 486 -14.40 0.96 13.02
N VAL A 487 -13.39 1.60 12.44
CA VAL A 487 -12.48 0.95 11.49
C VAL A 487 -11.57 -0.07 12.20
N SER A 488 -11.20 0.18 13.46
CA SER A 488 -10.35 -0.72 14.25
C SER A 488 -11.03 -2.05 14.65
N VAL A 489 -12.34 -2.17 14.44
CA VAL A 489 -13.05 -3.46 14.58
C VAL A 489 -12.68 -4.43 13.45
N LEU A 490 -12.38 -3.92 12.25
CA LEU A 490 -12.11 -4.77 11.10
C LEU A 490 -10.93 -5.75 11.30
N PRO A 491 -9.75 -5.33 11.77
CA PRO A 491 -8.65 -6.26 12.02
C PRO A 491 -8.95 -7.24 13.15
N LEU A 492 -9.79 -6.87 14.14
CA LEU A 492 -10.24 -7.81 15.18
C LEU A 492 -11.11 -8.92 14.59
N VAL A 493 -12.01 -8.58 13.69
CA VAL A 493 -12.85 -9.56 12.99
C VAL A 493 -11.99 -10.52 12.17
N VAL A 494 -11.03 -10.00 11.40
CA VAL A 494 -10.10 -10.82 10.61
C VAL A 494 -9.23 -11.70 11.52
N ALA A 495 -8.72 -11.17 12.63
CA ALA A 495 -7.95 -11.92 13.61
C ALA A 495 -8.78 -13.05 14.23
N MET A 496 -10.03 -12.78 14.60
CA MET A 496 -10.95 -13.78 15.15
C MET A 496 -11.23 -14.91 14.15
N VAL A 497 -11.52 -14.56 12.88
CA VAL A 497 -11.72 -15.55 11.81
C VAL A 497 -10.45 -16.40 11.61
N THR A 498 -9.28 -15.76 11.67
CA THR A 498 -7.97 -16.46 11.59
C THR A 498 -7.80 -17.47 12.71
N CYS A 499 -8.18 -17.16 13.93
CA CYS A 499 -8.11 -18.08 15.07
C CYS A 499 -9.09 -19.26 14.96
N LEU A 500 -10.25 -19.06 14.33
CA LEU A 500 -11.30 -20.09 14.23
C LEU A 500 -11.04 -21.13 13.13
N LEU A 501 -10.28 -20.78 12.09
CA LEU A 501 -10.01 -21.65 10.94
C LEU A 501 -9.22 -22.94 11.30
N PRO A 502 -8.14 -22.92 12.08
CA PRO A 502 -7.41 -24.14 12.46
C PRO A 502 -8.25 -25.12 13.27
N LEU A 503 -9.17 -24.62 14.08
CA LEU A 503 -10.10 -25.45 14.88
C LEU A 503 -11.04 -26.28 13.99
N ARG A 504 -11.42 -25.76 12.82
CA ARG A 504 -12.26 -26.48 11.85
C ARG A 504 -11.49 -27.53 11.05
N ARG A 505 -10.20 -27.29 10.71
CA ARG A 505 -9.34 -28.29 10.03
C ARG A 505 -9.08 -29.49 10.96
N SER A 506 -8.70 -29.27 12.22
CA SER A 506 -8.48 -30.34 13.21
C SER A 506 -9.72 -31.22 13.46
N ARG A 507 -10.94 -30.68 13.32
CA ARG A 507 -12.20 -31.46 13.43
C ARG A 507 -12.54 -32.25 12.19
N ARG A 508 -12.09 -31.80 11.00
CA ARG A 508 -12.36 -32.49 9.72
C ARG A 508 -11.44 -33.69 9.51
N ASP A 509 -10.17 -33.57 9.95
CA ASP A 509 -9.18 -34.65 9.87
C ASP A 509 -9.41 -35.75 10.92
N ARG A 510 -10.22 -35.51 11.96
CA ARG A 510 -10.64 -36.50 12.95
C ARG A 510 -11.88 -37.30 12.58
N ARG A 511 -12.49 -37.09 11.39
CA ARG A 511 -13.54 -37.99 10.92
C ARG A 511 -12.87 -39.27 10.38
N PRO A 512 -13.18 -40.44 10.97
CA PRO A 512 -12.63 -41.70 10.46
C PRO A 512 -13.04 -41.86 8.98
N SER A 513 -12.07 -42.21 8.14
CA SER A 513 -12.32 -42.58 6.75
C SER A 513 -13.36 -43.72 6.75
N PRO A 514 -14.40 -43.67 5.88
CA PRO A 514 -15.32 -44.78 5.77
C PRO A 514 -14.53 -46.05 5.38
N PRO A 515 -14.90 -47.24 5.90
CA PRO A 515 -14.23 -48.47 5.56
C PRO A 515 -14.32 -48.67 4.05
N ARG A 516 -13.17 -48.96 3.43
CA ARG A 516 -13.14 -49.39 2.01
C ARG A 516 -13.83 -50.74 1.94
N VAL A 517 -14.96 -50.81 1.26
CA VAL A 517 -15.64 -52.05 0.82
C VAL A 517 -15.02 -52.52 -0.48
#